data_a75d040a92802a6926746819b5ff9317
#
_entry.id   a75d040a92802a6926746819b5ff9317
#
_cell.length_a   1.000
_cell.length_b   1.000
_cell.length_c   1.000
_cell.angle_alpha   90.00
_cell.angle_beta   90.00
_cell.angle_gamma   90.00
#
_symmetry.space_group_name_H-M   'P 1'
#
loop_
_entity.id
_entity.type
_entity.pdbx_description
1 polymer ?
#
loop_
_entity_poly.entity_id
_entity_poly.type
_entity_poly.pdbx_seq_one_letter_code
_entity_poly.pdbx_strand_id
1 'polypeptide(L)'
;MLAFIGGAYFIYQQRTHFNENVTINGINVGGLNAKEAQEKLAAAKVEKKVYLNKQLIYTAEPTESEFSSKDLAKFEAILKKQATTLPNDKKINYTLTPAKVDGKKVASLKANVEAKLNEADQSRKAPVDAYAILEGDKVKVVKEQTGNKYDVSAILKEFSQKEGNKDIYLTAKYLKPVKENSAIVKQEEKKLKELTGKKITY
;
A
#
# COMPACT_ATOMS: atom_id res chain seq x y z
N MET A 1 52.00 -8.07 22.07
CA MET A 1 50.80 -8.51 22.81
C MET A 1 49.57 -7.55 22.61
N LEU A 2 49.76 -6.23 22.61
CA LEU A 2 48.64 -5.27 22.42
C LEU A 2 47.93 -5.37 21.06
N ALA A 3 48.62 -5.68 19.96
CA ALA A 3 48.04 -5.80 18.62
C ALA A 3 47.08 -6.99 18.47
N PHE A 4 47.30 -8.07 19.18
CA PHE A 4 46.39 -9.23 19.16
C PHE A 4 45.11 -9.00 19.92
N ILE A 5 45.14 -8.19 20.99
CA ILE A 5 43.94 -7.86 21.78
C ILE A 5 43.06 -6.91 20.97
N GLY A 6 43.64 -5.97 20.25
CA GLY A 6 42.91 -5.05 19.38
C GLY A 6 42.20 -5.77 18.22
N GLY A 7 42.87 -6.74 17.60
CA GLY A 7 42.29 -7.52 16.51
C GLY A 7 41.12 -8.41 16.95
N ALA A 8 41.22 -9.06 18.11
CA ALA A 8 40.16 -9.90 18.65
C ALA A 8 38.94 -9.08 19.06
N TYR A 9 39.14 -7.92 19.69
CA TYR A 9 38.06 -7.00 20.03
C TYR A 9 37.35 -6.47 18.77
N PHE A 10 38.12 -6.12 17.75
CA PHE A 10 37.60 -5.64 16.50
C PHE A 10 36.71 -6.70 15.77
N ILE A 11 37.18 -7.96 15.71
CA ILE A 11 36.39 -9.06 15.14
C ILE A 11 35.13 -9.32 15.95
N TYR A 12 35.22 -9.22 17.28
CA TYR A 12 34.06 -9.34 18.16
C TYR A 12 33.01 -8.27 17.86
N GLN A 13 33.40 -7.00 17.75
CA GLN A 13 32.51 -5.90 17.40
C GLN A 13 31.84 -6.14 16.04
N GLN A 14 32.58 -6.54 15.02
CA GLN A 14 32.06 -6.81 13.68
C GLN A 14 31.02 -7.94 13.63
N ARG A 15 31.05 -8.86 14.59
CA ARG A 15 30.12 -10.01 14.65
C ARG A 15 28.92 -9.76 15.56
N THR A 16 29.03 -8.83 16.50
CA THR A 16 28.03 -8.61 17.55
C THR A 16 27.32 -7.27 17.42
N HIS A 17 27.81 -6.35 16.56
CA HIS A 17 27.24 -5.03 16.36
C HIS A 17 27.00 -4.76 14.87
N PHE A 18 26.00 -3.94 14.59
CA PHE A 18 25.73 -3.50 13.22
C PHE A 18 26.84 -2.60 12.70
N ASN A 19 27.19 -2.73 11.41
CA ASN A 19 28.13 -1.84 10.78
C ASN A 19 27.62 -0.38 10.81
N GLU A 20 28.54 0.59 10.84
CA GLU A 20 28.29 2.02 11.04
C GLU A 20 27.15 2.61 10.17
N ASN A 21 27.08 2.20 8.90
CA ASN A 21 26.15 2.76 7.92
C ASN A 21 24.89 1.89 7.71
N VAL A 22 24.53 1.08 8.71
CA VAL A 22 23.34 0.22 8.64
C VAL A 22 22.15 0.96 9.23
N THR A 23 21.05 0.94 8.49
CA THR A 23 19.74 1.40 8.98
C THR A 23 18.72 0.26 8.94
N ILE A 24 17.77 0.27 9.84
CA ILE A 24 16.59 -0.59 9.82
C ILE A 24 15.36 0.32 9.80
N ASN A 25 14.51 0.17 8.78
CA ASN A 25 13.37 1.04 8.54
C ASN A 25 13.75 2.54 8.50
N GLY A 26 14.95 2.86 7.98
CA GLY A 26 15.49 4.20 7.91
C GLY A 26 16.05 4.76 9.23
N ILE A 27 16.03 3.98 10.32
CA ILE A 27 16.61 4.35 11.61
C ILE A 27 18.04 3.80 11.68
N ASN A 28 19.02 4.67 11.94
CA ASN A 28 20.40 4.25 12.08
C ASN A 28 20.59 3.34 13.29
N VAL A 29 21.15 2.15 13.08
CA VAL A 29 21.49 1.16 14.09
C VAL A 29 23.00 0.83 14.12
N GLY A 30 23.80 1.60 13.39
CA GLY A 30 25.27 1.43 13.37
C GLY A 30 25.87 1.45 14.76
N GLY A 31 26.80 0.51 15.01
CA GLY A 31 27.46 0.36 16.30
C GLY A 31 26.60 -0.24 17.41
N LEU A 32 25.32 -0.54 17.19
CA LEU A 32 24.45 -1.16 18.18
C LEU A 32 24.44 -2.69 18.04
N ASN A 33 24.28 -3.40 19.15
CA ASN A 33 23.95 -4.82 19.09
C ASN A 33 22.45 -5.05 18.73
N ALA A 34 22.04 -6.29 18.53
CA ALA A 34 20.68 -6.61 18.11
C ALA A 34 19.61 -6.16 19.12
N LYS A 35 19.88 -6.25 20.42
CA LYS A 35 18.96 -5.85 21.48
C LYS A 35 18.82 -4.31 21.53
N GLU A 36 19.94 -3.61 21.52
CA GLU A 36 19.95 -2.14 21.50
C GLU A 36 19.28 -1.58 20.25
N ALA A 37 19.48 -2.20 19.09
CA ALA A 37 18.80 -1.84 17.84
C ALA A 37 17.30 -2.06 17.94
N GLN A 38 16.85 -3.17 18.51
CA GLN A 38 15.44 -3.46 18.74
C GLN A 38 14.81 -2.43 19.71
N GLU A 39 15.47 -2.14 20.83
CA GLU A 39 15.00 -1.14 21.81
C GLU A 39 14.93 0.26 21.17
N LYS A 40 15.92 0.64 20.39
CA LYS A 40 15.92 1.92 19.64
C LYS A 40 14.76 2.02 18.65
N LEU A 41 14.47 0.93 17.91
CA LEU A 41 13.34 0.91 17.00
C LEU A 41 12.00 0.92 17.75
N ALA A 42 11.90 0.21 18.88
CA ALA A 42 10.70 0.20 19.69
C ALA A 42 10.33 1.59 20.24
N ALA A 43 11.34 2.37 20.67
CA ALA A 43 11.18 3.73 21.18
C ALA A 43 10.98 4.78 20.06
N ALA A 44 11.19 4.42 18.80
CA ALA A 44 11.10 5.36 17.70
C ALA A 44 9.65 5.74 17.38
N LYS A 45 9.39 7.02 17.19
CA LYS A 45 8.14 7.49 16.60
C LYS A 45 8.18 7.33 15.09
N VAL A 46 7.16 6.72 14.55
CA VAL A 46 7.03 6.42 13.11
C VAL A 46 5.82 7.17 12.55
N GLU A 47 6.07 7.97 11.55
CA GLU A 47 5.05 8.60 10.72
C GLU A 47 4.81 7.73 9.49
N LYS A 48 3.57 7.37 9.24
CA LYS A 48 3.20 6.60 8.03
C LYS A 48 2.60 7.51 6.98
N LYS A 49 3.17 7.49 5.78
CA LYS A 49 2.68 8.24 4.62
C LYS A 49 2.03 7.30 3.63
N VAL A 50 0.91 7.73 3.07
CA VAL A 50 0.19 6.98 2.04
C VAL A 50 0.19 7.78 0.75
N TYR A 51 0.64 7.14 -0.31
CA TYR A 51 0.74 7.71 -1.64
C TYR A 51 -0.21 6.99 -2.60
N LEU A 52 -0.85 7.75 -3.49
CA LEU A 52 -1.62 7.25 -4.62
C LEU A 52 -0.96 7.73 -5.92
N ASN A 53 -0.53 6.81 -6.79
CA ASN A 53 0.24 7.15 -7.99
C ASN A 53 1.42 8.10 -7.71
N LYS A 54 2.17 7.85 -6.62
CA LYS A 54 3.30 8.68 -6.14
C LYS A 54 2.91 10.04 -5.55
N GLN A 55 1.63 10.42 -5.56
CA GLN A 55 1.14 11.64 -4.91
C GLN A 55 0.79 11.32 -3.46
N LEU A 56 1.28 12.12 -2.51
CA LEU A 56 0.94 12.00 -1.09
C LEU A 56 -0.54 12.34 -0.90
N ILE A 57 -1.31 11.40 -0.33
CA ILE A 57 -2.74 11.60 -0.06
C ILE A 57 -3.05 11.66 1.43
N TYR A 58 -2.21 11.05 2.27
CA TYR A 58 -2.41 11.06 3.72
C TYR A 58 -1.09 10.89 4.46
N THR A 59 -0.97 11.60 5.58
CA THR A 59 0.11 11.46 6.56
C THR A 59 -0.53 11.16 7.90
N ALA A 60 -0.20 10.01 8.48
CA ALA A 60 -0.66 9.64 9.82
C ALA A 60 0.12 10.40 10.89
N GLU A 61 -0.52 10.72 12.00
CA GLU A 61 0.18 11.23 13.17
C GLU A 61 1.29 10.28 13.62
N PRO A 62 2.45 10.81 14.04
CA PRO A 62 3.55 9.98 14.52
C PRO A 62 3.11 9.14 15.72
N THR A 63 3.24 7.83 15.61
CA THR A 63 2.96 6.89 16.69
C THR A 63 4.21 6.11 17.07
N GLU A 64 4.27 5.61 18.29
CA GLU A 64 5.32 4.69 18.70
C GLU A 64 5.33 3.47 17.78
N SER A 65 6.53 3.02 17.48
CA SER A 65 6.78 1.81 16.71
C SER A 65 6.18 0.59 17.42
N GLU A 66 5.74 -0.40 16.65
CA GLU A 66 5.14 -1.63 17.18
C GLU A 66 6.17 -2.74 17.42
N PHE A 67 7.47 -2.44 17.30
CA PHE A 67 8.53 -3.38 17.64
C PHE A 67 8.58 -3.65 19.14
N SER A 68 8.82 -4.91 19.50
CA SER A 68 8.86 -5.39 20.87
C SER A 68 9.97 -6.42 21.05
N SER A 69 10.18 -6.88 22.29
CA SER A 69 11.13 -7.96 22.59
C SER A 69 10.87 -9.24 21.78
N LYS A 70 9.65 -9.47 21.33
CA LYS A 70 9.30 -10.62 20.46
C LYS A 70 9.94 -10.55 19.06
N ASP A 71 10.42 -9.37 18.67
CA ASP A 71 11.06 -9.15 17.38
C ASP A 71 12.58 -9.33 17.42
N LEU A 72 13.19 -9.53 18.60
CA LEU A 72 14.65 -9.61 18.79
C LEU A 72 15.31 -10.59 17.80
N ALA A 73 14.72 -11.76 17.62
CA ALA A 73 15.26 -12.76 16.69
C ALA A 73 15.38 -12.26 15.23
N LYS A 74 14.53 -11.30 14.81
CA LYS A 74 14.63 -10.68 13.49
C LYS A 74 15.85 -9.76 13.38
N PHE A 75 16.16 -9.04 14.44
CA PHE A 75 17.35 -8.19 14.53
C PHE A 75 18.63 -9.01 14.54
N GLU A 76 18.65 -10.10 15.32
CA GLU A 76 19.75 -11.06 15.35
C GLU A 76 19.99 -11.68 13.96
N ALA A 77 18.93 -12.04 13.25
CA ALA A 77 19.02 -12.61 11.90
C ALA A 77 19.65 -11.61 10.91
N ILE A 78 19.29 -10.32 10.99
CA ILE A 78 19.91 -9.27 10.16
C ILE A 78 21.36 -9.09 10.57
N LEU A 79 21.65 -8.99 11.85
CA LEU A 79 23.01 -8.84 12.37
C LEU A 79 23.90 -9.99 11.86
N LYS A 80 23.43 -11.22 11.96
CA LYS A 80 24.14 -12.41 11.43
C LYS A 80 24.35 -12.34 9.92
N LYS A 81 23.36 -11.83 9.17
CA LYS A 81 23.42 -11.70 7.71
C LYS A 81 24.42 -10.64 7.25
N GLN A 82 24.55 -9.54 8.00
CA GLN A 82 25.48 -8.47 7.67
C GLN A 82 26.87 -8.64 8.26
N ALA A 83 27.06 -9.58 9.21
CA ALA A 83 28.34 -9.81 9.87
C ALA A 83 29.43 -10.12 8.85
N THR A 84 30.49 -9.34 8.88
CA THR A 84 31.68 -9.51 8.05
C THR A 84 32.91 -9.61 8.94
N THR A 85 34.01 -10.12 8.38
CA THR A 85 35.29 -10.18 9.09
C THR A 85 36.04 -8.85 9.03
N LEU A 86 35.65 -7.99 8.08
CA LEU A 86 36.24 -6.68 7.83
C LEU A 86 35.17 -5.59 7.88
N PRO A 87 35.55 -4.34 8.23
CA PRO A 87 34.63 -3.21 8.19
C PRO A 87 33.98 -3.07 6.82
N ASN A 88 32.73 -2.74 6.81
CA ASN A 88 31.98 -2.51 5.59
C ASN A 88 31.30 -1.13 5.66
N ASP A 89 31.78 -0.20 4.84
CA ASP A 89 31.26 1.19 4.78
C ASP A 89 29.99 1.33 3.93
N LYS A 90 29.48 0.21 3.39
CA LYS A 90 28.26 0.25 2.55
C LYS A 90 27.06 0.70 3.36
N LYS A 91 26.36 1.67 2.79
CA LYS A 91 25.04 2.08 3.30
C LYS A 91 24.02 1.00 2.97
N ILE A 92 23.50 0.34 3.99
CA ILE A 92 22.51 -0.72 3.82
C ILE A 92 21.28 -0.37 4.66
N ASN A 93 20.12 -0.36 4.03
CA ASN A 93 18.84 -0.22 4.74
C ASN A 93 18.07 -1.54 4.70
N TYR A 94 17.85 -2.12 5.86
CA TYR A 94 16.99 -3.29 6.02
C TYR A 94 15.57 -2.87 6.34
N THR A 95 14.61 -3.65 5.86
CA THR A 95 13.20 -3.46 6.19
C THR A 95 12.74 -4.61 7.08
N LEU A 96 12.20 -4.28 8.26
CA LEU A 96 11.58 -5.21 9.19
C LEU A 96 10.12 -4.83 9.42
N THR A 97 9.31 -5.86 9.61
CA THR A 97 7.92 -5.73 10.03
C THR A 97 7.78 -6.26 11.46
N PRO A 98 7.10 -5.55 12.39
CA PRO A 98 6.81 -6.04 13.72
C PRO A 98 6.09 -7.38 13.71
N ALA A 99 6.33 -8.23 14.70
CA ALA A 99 5.66 -9.53 14.84
C ALA A 99 4.17 -9.38 15.10
N LYS A 100 3.78 -8.28 15.75
CA LYS A 100 2.40 -7.94 16.04
C LYS A 100 2.13 -6.51 15.59
N VAL A 101 1.11 -6.34 14.78
CA VAL A 101 0.61 -5.03 14.34
C VAL A 101 -0.69 -4.74 15.07
N ASP A 102 -0.86 -3.51 15.55
CA ASP A 102 -2.11 -3.09 16.20
C ASP A 102 -3.22 -2.92 15.15
N GLY A 103 -4.14 -3.87 15.12
CA GLY A 103 -5.27 -3.87 14.19
C GLY A 103 -6.15 -2.62 14.30
N LYS A 104 -6.24 -1.97 15.48
CA LYS A 104 -6.99 -0.72 15.64
C LYS A 104 -6.29 0.44 14.92
N LYS A 105 -4.97 0.54 15.04
CA LYS A 105 -4.19 1.55 14.31
C LYS A 105 -4.31 1.36 12.80
N VAL A 106 -4.24 0.11 12.34
CA VAL A 106 -4.42 -0.21 10.91
C VAL A 106 -5.82 0.14 10.42
N ALA A 107 -6.85 -0.22 11.18
CA ALA A 107 -8.24 0.11 10.83
C ALA A 107 -8.48 1.63 10.79
N SER A 108 -7.94 2.38 11.75
CA SER A 108 -8.01 3.84 11.76
C SER A 108 -7.29 4.45 10.56
N LEU A 109 -6.08 3.99 10.26
CA LEU A 109 -5.34 4.45 9.09
C LEU A 109 -6.10 4.17 7.79
N LYS A 110 -6.69 2.97 7.66
CA LYS A 110 -7.50 2.57 6.50
C LYS A 110 -8.73 3.48 6.35
N ALA A 111 -9.45 3.76 7.44
CA ALA A 111 -10.61 4.64 7.42
C ALA A 111 -10.25 6.09 7.00
N ASN A 112 -9.13 6.61 7.48
CA ASN A 112 -8.65 7.93 7.09
C ASN A 112 -8.25 7.98 5.60
N VAL A 113 -7.60 6.94 5.10
CA VAL A 113 -7.26 6.81 3.67
C VAL A 113 -8.53 6.72 2.82
N GLU A 114 -9.53 5.94 3.25
CA GLU A 114 -10.83 5.84 2.58
C GLU A 114 -11.53 7.20 2.51
N ALA A 115 -11.55 7.94 3.62
CA ALA A 115 -12.12 9.29 3.65
C ALA A 115 -11.43 10.23 2.66
N LYS A 116 -10.09 10.20 2.58
CA LYS A 116 -9.32 10.99 1.61
C LYS A 116 -9.57 10.59 0.16
N LEU A 117 -9.71 9.31 -0.13
CA LEU A 117 -10.07 8.84 -1.46
C LEU A 117 -11.48 9.29 -1.86
N ASN A 118 -12.44 9.18 -0.94
CA ASN A 118 -13.81 9.63 -1.18
C ASN A 118 -13.90 11.16 -1.36
N GLU A 119 -13.15 11.93 -0.58
CA GLU A 119 -13.04 13.40 -0.75
C GLU A 119 -12.50 13.74 -2.15
N ALA A 120 -11.41 13.13 -2.56
CA ALA A 120 -10.81 13.34 -3.87
C ALA A 120 -11.70 12.86 -5.03
N ASP A 121 -12.68 12.00 -4.74
CA ASP A 121 -13.58 11.41 -5.73
C ASP A 121 -14.86 12.22 -5.96
N GLN A 122 -15.16 13.23 -5.10
CA GLN A 122 -16.38 14.01 -5.16
C GLN A 122 -16.55 14.78 -6.50
N SER A 123 -15.45 15.28 -7.05
CA SER A 123 -15.46 16.03 -8.31
C SER A 123 -15.27 15.14 -9.56
N ARG A 124 -15.18 13.83 -9.39
CA ARG A 124 -14.91 12.88 -10.47
C ARG A 124 -16.20 12.36 -11.10
N LYS A 125 -16.09 12.00 -12.38
CA LYS A 125 -17.22 11.50 -13.15
C LYS A 125 -17.33 9.98 -13.01
N ALA A 126 -18.51 9.50 -12.65
CA ALA A 126 -18.82 8.07 -12.69
C ALA A 126 -18.82 7.54 -14.13
N PRO A 127 -18.51 6.27 -14.36
CA PRO A 127 -18.74 5.63 -15.64
C PRO A 127 -20.25 5.56 -15.92
N VAL A 128 -20.61 5.58 -17.18
CA VAL A 128 -22.00 5.42 -17.64
C VAL A 128 -22.07 4.12 -18.44
N ASP A 129 -23.03 3.28 -18.10
CA ASP A 129 -23.27 2.03 -18.83
C ASP A 129 -23.83 2.30 -20.24
N ALA A 130 -23.59 1.40 -21.17
CA ALA A 130 -24.29 1.39 -22.44
C ALA A 130 -25.76 1.07 -22.22
N TYR A 131 -26.64 1.72 -22.98
CA TYR A 131 -28.08 1.53 -22.89
C TYR A 131 -28.77 1.73 -24.25
N ALA A 132 -29.98 1.16 -24.41
CA ALA A 132 -30.79 1.36 -25.60
C ALA A 132 -31.88 2.39 -25.33
N ILE A 133 -32.11 3.31 -26.28
CA ILE A 133 -33.16 4.33 -26.24
C ILE A 133 -34.02 4.28 -27.50
N LEU A 134 -35.23 4.77 -27.39
CA LEU A 134 -36.11 5.09 -28.51
C LEU A 134 -35.86 6.55 -28.92
N GLU A 135 -35.52 6.75 -30.18
CA GLU A 135 -35.38 8.08 -30.80
C GLU A 135 -36.36 8.14 -31.98
N GLY A 136 -37.58 8.63 -31.70
CA GLY A 136 -38.73 8.47 -32.61
C GLY A 136 -39.11 6.99 -32.72
N ASP A 137 -39.21 6.48 -33.94
CA ASP A 137 -39.55 5.09 -34.24
C ASP A 137 -38.31 4.16 -34.32
N LYS A 138 -37.13 4.68 -34.03
CA LYS A 138 -35.87 3.94 -34.15
C LYS A 138 -35.26 3.67 -32.78
N VAL A 139 -34.75 2.46 -32.59
CA VAL A 139 -33.96 2.11 -31.42
C VAL A 139 -32.50 2.44 -31.69
N LYS A 140 -31.90 3.19 -30.77
CA LYS A 140 -30.50 3.59 -30.83
C LYS A 140 -29.79 3.08 -29.58
N VAL A 141 -28.62 2.50 -29.77
CA VAL A 141 -27.73 2.13 -28.66
C VAL A 141 -26.78 3.31 -28.39
N VAL A 142 -26.83 3.78 -27.15
CA VAL A 142 -25.84 4.73 -26.62
C VAL A 142 -24.71 3.91 -26.01
N LYS A 143 -23.47 4.18 -26.47
CA LYS A 143 -22.27 3.50 -25.96
C LYS A 143 -21.96 3.93 -24.55
N GLU A 144 -21.28 3.03 -23.85
CA GLU A 144 -20.72 3.32 -22.54
C GLU A 144 -19.75 4.50 -22.56
N GLN A 145 -19.64 5.17 -21.44
CA GLN A 145 -18.65 6.21 -21.21
C GLN A 145 -17.78 5.83 -20.02
N THR A 146 -16.48 5.84 -20.22
CA THR A 146 -15.54 5.66 -19.12
C THR A 146 -15.53 6.90 -18.24
N GLY A 147 -15.67 6.68 -16.94
CA GLY A 147 -15.48 7.72 -15.94
C GLY A 147 -14.03 7.79 -15.46
N ASN A 148 -13.81 8.65 -14.48
CA ASN A 148 -12.54 8.73 -13.76
C ASN A 148 -12.71 8.57 -12.23
N LYS A 149 -13.88 8.09 -11.80
CA LYS A 149 -14.18 7.79 -10.40
C LYS A 149 -13.33 6.62 -9.91
N TYR A 150 -12.81 6.73 -8.69
CA TYR A 150 -11.98 5.68 -8.11
C TYR A 150 -12.79 4.43 -7.78
N ASP A 151 -12.19 3.26 -8.01
CA ASP A 151 -12.59 2.02 -7.35
C ASP A 151 -11.94 1.96 -5.97
N VAL A 152 -12.55 2.64 -5.01
CA VAL A 152 -12.05 2.77 -3.64
C VAL A 152 -11.88 1.40 -3.00
N SER A 153 -12.81 0.47 -3.22
CA SER A 153 -12.72 -0.90 -2.71
C SER A 153 -11.48 -1.63 -3.19
N ALA A 154 -11.18 -1.54 -4.49
CA ALA A 154 -9.99 -2.18 -5.07
C ALA A 154 -8.69 -1.53 -4.59
N ILE A 155 -8.68 -0.21 -4.35
CA ILE A 155 -7.53 0.50 -3.78
C ILE A 155 -7.33 0.09 -2.30
N LEU A 156 -8.39 0.02 -1.51
CA LEU A 156 -8.31 -0.41 -0.11
C LEU A 156 -7.95 -1.89 0.05
N LYS A 157 -8.28 -2.73 -0.92
CA LYS A 157 -7.79 -4.12 -0.96
C LYS A 157 -6.27 -4.16 -1.16
N GLU A 158 -5.72 -3.31 -2.03
CA GLU A 158 -4.28 -3.18 -2.20
C GLU A 158 -3.60 -2.64 -0.94
N PHE A 159 -4.23 -1.68 -0.25
CA PHE A 159 -3.77 -1.17 1.04
C PHE A 159 -3.57 -2.30 2.05
N SER A 160 -4.56 -3.17 2.21
CA SER A 160 -4.50 -4.30 3.16
C SER A 160 -3.37 -5.30 2.85
N GLN A 161 -2.89 -5.37 1.62
CA GLN A 161 -1.75 -6.22 1.23
C GLN A 161 -0.38 -5.59 1.55
N LYS A 162 -0.35 -4.28 1.81
CA LYS A 162 0.88 -3.50 2.06
C LYS A 162 1.01 -3.06 3.52
N GLU A 163 0.18 -3.59 4.40
CA GLU A 163 0.23 -3.32 5.84
C GLU A 163 1.60 -3.68 6.43
N GLY A 164 2.07 -2.85 7.34
CA GLY A 164 3.36 -3.01 8.01
C GLY A 164 4.53 -2.25 7.41
N ASN A 165 4.40 -1.71 6.22
CA ASN A 165 5.42 -0.84 5.62
C ASN A 165 5.38 0.57 6.26
N LYS A 166 6.53 1.25 6.30
CA LYS A 166 6.62 2.63 6.79
C LYS A 166 5.76 3.55 5.94
N ASP A 167 5.99 3.54 4.64
CA ASP A 167 5.23 4.30 3.65
C ASP A 167 4.46 3.33 2.75
N ILE A 168 3.21 3.66 2.43
CA ILE A 168 2.32 2.82 1.63
C ILE A 168 2.11 3.48 0.27
N TYR A 169 2.46 2.76 -0.79
CA TYR A 169 2.31 3.22 -2.17
C TYR A 169 1.18 2.45 -2.84
N LEU A 170 0.10 3.15 -3.16
CA LEU A 170 -1.10 2.60 -3.80
C LEU A 170 -1.15 3.00 -5.26
N THR A 171 -1.82 2.16 -6.05
CA THR A 171 -2.09 2.43 -7.47
C THR A 171 -3.54 2.83 -7.63
N ALA A 172 -3.79 3.94 -8.34
CA ALA A 172 -5.15 4.36 -8.63
C ALA A 172 -5.85 3.32 -9.52
N LYS A 173 -7.04 2.91 -9.10
CA LYS A 173 -7.94 2.06 -9.85
C LYS A 173 -9.23 2.82 -10.05
N TYR A 174 -9.85 2.63 -11.21
CA TYR A 174 -11.04 3.38 -11.60
C TYR A 174 -12.21 2.44 -11.81
N LEU A 175 -13.40 2.91 -11.47
CA LEU A 175 -14.65 2.21 -11.78
C LEU A 175 -14.77 2.07 -13.30
N LYS A 176 -15.27 0.92 -13.72
CA LYS A 176 -15.58 0.64 -15.12
C LYS A 176 -17.10 0.56 -15.32
N PRO A 177 -17.58 0.85 -16.51
CA PRO A 177 -18.97 0.55 -16.85
C PRO A 177 -19.25 -0.95 -16.61
N VAL A 178 -20.42 -1.26 -16.07
CA VAL A 178 -20.86 -2.65 -15.84
C VAL A 178 -21.39 -3.26 -17.13
N LYS A 179 -22.12 -2.44 -17.93
CA LYS A 179 -22.62 -2.81 -19.24
C LYS A 179 -21.78 -2.08 -20.30
N GLU A 180 -20.86 -2.77 -20.88
CA GLU A 180 -20.21 -2.37 -22.13
C GLU A 180 -21.12 -2.83 -23.27
N ASN A 181 -21.03 -2.29 -24.48
CA ASN A 181 -21.85 -2.64 -25.66
C ASN A 181 -21.95 -4.17 -25.87
N SER A 182 -22.54 -4.83 -24.91
CA SER A 182 -22.52 -6.25 -24.60
C SER A 182 -23.78 -6.94 -25.11
N ALA A 183 -23.82 -8.27 -25.01
CA ALA A 183 -25.01 -9.07 -25.34
C ALA A 183 -26.28 -8.60 -24.62
N ILE A 184 -26.16 -8.03 -23.40
CA ILE A 184 -27.28 -7.51 -22.60
C ILE A 184 -27.91 -6.28 -23.29
N VAL A 185 -27.10 -5.32 -23.74
CA VAL A 185 -27.57 -4.13 -24.45
C VAL A 185 -28.23 -4.52 -25.77
N LYS A 186 -27.67 -5.51 -26.48
CA LYS A 186 -28.27 -6.07 -27.71
C LYS A 186 -29.62 -6.72 -27.44
N GLN A 187 -29.80 -7.37 -26.28
CA GLN A 187 -31.10 -7.93 -25.89
C GLN A 187 -32.11 -6.83 -25.56
N GLU A 188 -31.68 -5.77 -24.87
CA GLU A 188 -32.53 -4.59 -24.61
C GLU A 188 -32.94 -3.92 -25.92
N GLU A 189 -32.02 -3.74 -26.87
CA GLU A 189 -32.29 -3.23 -28.20
C GLU A 189 -33.33 -4.10 -28.93
N LYS A 190 -33.17 -5.42 -28.90
CA LYS A 190 -34.09 -6.36 -29.53
C LYS A 190 -35.48 -6.26 -28.93
N LYS A 191 -35.60 -6.24 -27.60
CA LYS A 191 -36.89 -6.09 -26.88
C LYS A 191 -37.60 -4.78 -27.24
N LEU A 192 -36.84 -3.68 -27.29
CA LEU A 192 -37.40 -2.38 -27.67
C LEU A 192 -37.93 -2.40 -29.11
N LYS A 193 -37.19 -3.00 -30.05
CA LYS A 193 -37.63 -3.16 -31.45
C LYS A 193 -38.90 -4.02 -31.58
N GLU A 194 -39.00 -5.10 -30.78
CA GLU A 194 -40.20 -5.95 -30.74
C GLU A 194 -41.41 -5.20 -30.19
N LEU A 195 -41.23 -4.33 -29.18
CA LEU A 195 -42.30 -3.52 -28.60
C LEU A 195 -42.78 -2.42 -29.55
N THR A 196 -41.89 -1.78 -30.28
CA THR A 196 -42.19 -0.71 -31.23
C THR A 196 -42.76 -1.23 -32.57
N GLY A 197 -42.41 -2.50 -32.91
CA GLY A 197 -42.93 -3.14 -34.12
C GLY A 197 -44.35 -3.67 -34.02
N LYS A 198 -44.94 -3.73 -32.80
CA LYS A 198 -46.35 -4.12 -32.61
C LYS A 198 -47.26 -2.91 -32.92
N LYS A 199 -47.75 -2.84 -34.16
CA LYS A 199 -48.88 -1.96 -34.50
C LYS A 199 -50.08 -2.30 -33.59
N ILE A 200 -50.45 -1.34 -32.73
CA ILE A 200 -51.72 -1.39 -32.03
C ILE A 200 -52.78 -0.99 -33.04
N THR A 201 -53.51 -1.95 -33.53
CA THR A 201 -54.74 -1.70 -34.33
C THR A 201 -55.86 -1.52 -33.32
N TYR A 202 -56.40 -0.31 -33.24
CA TYR A 202 -57.61 -0.02 -32.48
C TYR A 202 -58.83 -0.43 -33.28
#